data_fed9468928d8032b5e428e307045e563
#
_entry.id   fed9468928d8032b5e428e307045e563
#
_cell.length_a   1.000
_cell.length_b   1.000
_cell.length_c   1.000
_cell.angle_alpha   90.00
_cell.angle_beta   90.00
_cell.angle_gamma   90.00
#
_symmetry.space_group_name_H-M   'P 1'
#
loop_
_entity.id
_entity.type
_entity.pdbx_description
1 polymer ?
#
loop_
_entity_poly.entity_id
_entity_poly.type
_entity_poly.pdbx_seq_one_letter_code
_entity_poly.pdbx_strand_id
1 'polypeptide(L)'
;LPPSVRGILLAFVAIGILVFVGVEGMILRAATLDPASGLDYVIVLGAHVRSTGPSRALALRLDAALDYAADNPDTIFIVSGGQGSNDPCTEADAMKTYLETHGLSSDRILTEDQSTNTRENLIFSAELIPEGATVGIITNGFHVCRSLHLADALGYEHAYGIPAKGDLITQPANLFREFFAVIKDYVLVR
;
A
#
# COMPACT_ATOMS: atom_id res chain seq x y z
N LEU A 1 -43.86 -5.06 10.77
CA LEU A 1 -43.25 -3.81 11.25
C LEU A 1 -44.13 -2.62 10.87
N PRO A 2 -44.36 -1.64 11.76
CA PRO A 2 -45.08 -0.40 11.44
C PRO A 2 -44.45 0.32 10.25
N PRO A 3 -45.25 1.01 9.41
CA PRO A 3 -44.75 1.68 8.21
C PRO A 3 -43.58 2.66 8.49
N SER A 4 -43.62 3.36 9.62
CA SER A 4 -42.54 4.26 10.06
C SER A 4 -41.23 3.54 10.36
N VAL A 5 -41.27 2.40 11.02
CA VAL A 5 -40.09 1.58 11.32
C VAL A 5 -39.47 1.00 10.03
N ARG A 6 -40.33 0.58 9.09
CA ARG A 6 -39.88 0.10 7.78
C ARG A 6 -39.17 1.24 6.98
N GLY A 7 -39.70 2.45 7.02
CA GLY A 7 -39.10 3.61 6.37
C GLY A 7 -37.72 3.95 6.97
N ILE A 8 -37.59 3.95 8.29
CA ILE A 8 -36.34 4.19 8.99
C ILE A 8 -35.30 3.11 8.62
N LEU A 9 -35.71 1.83 8.66
CA LEU A 9 -34.80 0.72 8.30
C LEU A 9 -34.31 0.85 6.85
N LEU A 10 -35.20 1.15 5.91
CA LEU A 10 -34.83 1.36 4.51
C LEU A 10 -33.87 2.54 4.34
N ALA A 11 -34.05 3.63 5.09
CA ALA A 11 -33.13 4.78 5.07
C ALA A 11 -31.73 4.39 5.58
N PHE A 12 -31.62 3.63 6.67
CA PHE A 12 -30.33 3.13 7.16
C PHE A 12 -29.64 2.21 6.16
N VAL A 13 -30.38 1.31 5.51
CA VAL A 13 -29.83 0.43 4.47
C VAL A 13 -29.34 1.26 3.28
N ALA A 14 -30.11 2.26 2.83
CA ALA A 14 -29.72 3.13 1.73
C ALA A 14 -28.45 3.92 2.05
N ILE A 15 -28.33 4.48 3.26
CA ILE A 15 -27.12 5.16 3.72
C ILE A 15 -25.93 4.20 3.73
N GLY A 16 -26.10 3.00 4.26
CA GLY A 16 -25.05 1.97 4.27
C GLY A 16 -24.56 1.63 2.87
N ILE A 17 -25.47 1.47 1.91
CA ILE A 17 -25.11 1.23 0.50
C ILE A 17 -24.36 2.43 -0.10
N LEU A 18 -24.81 3.65 0.15
CA LEU A 18 -24.14 4.86 -0.35
C LEU A 18 -22.71 4.98 0.19
N VAL A 19 -22.51 4.73 1.48
CA VAL A 19 -21.18 4.72 2.11
C VAL A 19 -20.32 3.63 1.49
N PHE A 20 -20.86 2.42 1.32
CA PHE A 20 -20.13 1.32 0.69
C PHE A 20 -19.68 1.67 -0.73
N VAL A 21 -20.60 2.13 -1.57
CA VAL A 21 -20.29 2.52 -2.96
C VAL A 21 -19.28 3.67 -3.01
N GLY A 22 -19.39 4.64 -2.12
CA GLY A 22 -18.46 5.76 -2.04
C GLY A 22 -17.04 5.31 -1.69
N VAL A 23 -16.89 4.49 -0.66
CA VAL A 23 -15.57 3.97 -0.22
C VAL A 23 -14.96 3.06 -1.27
N GLU A 24 -15.72 2.12 -1.83
CA GLU A 24 -15.24 1.25 -2.90
C GLU A 24 -14.85 2.05 -4.15
N GLY A 25 -15.60 3.11 -4.48
CA GLY A 25 -15.24 4.02 -5.56
C GLY A 25 -13.90 4.72 -5.33
N MET A 26 -13.60 5.15 -4.10
CA MET A 26 -12.30 5.72 -3.73
C MET A 26 -11.17 4.69 -3.87
N ILE A 27 -11.38 3.47 -3.37
CA ILE A 27 -10.40 2.37 -3.46
C ILE A 27 -10.11 2.02 -4.92
N LEU A 28 -11.14 1.83 -5.73
CA LEU A 28 -11.00 1.50 -7.15
C LEU A 28 -10.33 2.62 -7.94
N ARG A 29 -10.66 3.88 -7.66
CA ARG A 29 -9.99 5.03 -8.29
C ARG A 29 -8.50 5.04 -7.95
N ALA A 30 -8.13 4.82 -6.69
CA ALA A 30 -6.73 4.76 -6.27
C ALA A 30 -5.98 3.57 -6.90
N ALA A 31 -6.67 2.45 -7.13
CA ALA A 31 -6.11 1.27 -7.79
C ALA A 31 -5.80 1.46 -9.29
N THR A 32 -6.31 2.53 -9.90
CA THR A 32 -6.14 2.86 -11.33
C THR A 32 -5.34 4.14 -11.56
N LEU A 33 -4.62 4.62 -10.55
CA LEU A 33 -3.75 5.78 -10.70
C LEU A 33 -2.62 5.46 -11.67
N ASP A 34 -2.33 6.41 -12.56
CA ASP A 34 -1.11 6.40 -13.33
C ASP A 34 0.05 6.86 -12.42
N PRO A 35 1.15 6.09 -12.33
CA PRO A 35 2.29 6.48 -11.50
C PRO A 35 2.89 7.80 -11.96
N ALA A 36 3.16 8.73 -11.02
CA ALA A 36 3.98 9.89 -11.31
C ALA A 36 5.42 9.42 -11.65
N SER A 37 6.03 10.01 -12.66
CA SER A 37 7.42 9.72 -13.04
C SER A 37 8.42 10.64 -12.33
N GLY A 38 9.68 10.20 -12.21
CA GLY A 38 10.77 11.01 -11.69
C GLY A 38 10.66 11.31 -10.19
N LEU A 39 10.07 10.42 -9.41
CA LEU A 39 10.03 10.57 -7.96
C LEU A 39 11.41 10.31 -7.36
N ASP A 40 11.76 11.06 -6.31
CA ASP A 40 13.05 10.93 -5.63
C ASP A 40 13.16 9.59 -4.88
N TYR A 41 12.11 9.21 -4.16
CA TYR A 41 12.04 7.99 -3.39
C TYR A 41 10.78 7.19 -3.71
N VAL A 42 10.88 5.86 -3.60
CA VAL A 42 9.74 4.95 -3.69
C VAL A 42 9.77 3.97 -2.53
N ILE A 43 8.75 3.99 -1.68
CA ILE A 43 8.55 3.02 -0.62
C ILE A 43 7.81 1.81 -1.20
N VAL A 44 8.43 0.63 -1.12
CA VAL A 44 7.78 -0.64 -1.45
C VAL A 44 7.28 -1.25 -0.15
N LEU A 45 5.96 -1.23 0.06
CA LEU A 45 5.36 -1.79 1.27
C LEU A 45 5.44 -3.32 1.26
N GLY A 46 5.87 -3.87 2.37
CA GLY A 46 5.97 -5.30 2.58
C GLY A 46 4.62 -6.04 2.59
N ALA A 47 4.70 -7.34 2.42
CA ALA A 47 3.63 -8.31 2.59
C ALA A 47 4.27 -9.63 3.01
N HIS A 48 3.47 -10.66 3.25
CA HIS A 48 3.95 -11.94 3.75
C HIS A 48 5.05 -12.60 2.90
N VAL A 49 6.06 -13.17 3.54
CA VAL A 49 7.14 -13.97 2.94
C VAL A 49 6.93 -15.45 3.29
N ARG A 50 6.98 -16.31 2.29
CA ARG A 50 6.87 -17.76 2.45
C ARG A 50 8.26 -18.40 2.49
N SER A 51 8.34 -19.64 2.94
CA SER A 51 9.60 -20.42 2.89
C SER A 51 10.15 -20.59 1.47
N THR A 52 9.32 -20.41 0.45
CA THR A 52 9.68 -20.48 -0.98
C THR A 52 9.96 -19.12 -1.61
N GLY A 53 9.95 -18.03 -0.83
CA GLY A 53 10.16 -16.65 -1.29
C GLY A 53 8.95 -15.73 -1.09
N PRO A 54 8.94 -14.57 -1.72
CA PRO A 54 7.84 -13.59 -1.60
C PRO A 54 6.47 -14.20 -1.89
N SER A 55 5.45 -13.82 -1.12
CA SER A 55 4.07 -14.17 -1.47
C SER A 55 3.70 -13.56 -2.83
N ARG A 56 2.65 -14.10 -3.48
CA ARG A 56 2.20 -13.55 -4.77
C ARG A 56 1.88 -12.05 -4.69
N ALA A 57 1.29 -11.59 -3.58
CA ALA A 57 0.98 -10.18 -3.38
C ALA A 57 2.26 -9.34 -3.28
N LEU A 58 3.28 -9.83 -2.60
CA LEU A 58 4.58 -9.18 -2.49
C LEU A 58 5.33 -9.18 -3.83
N ALA A 59 5.35 -10.31 -4.54
CA ALA A 59 6.00 -10.40 -5.85
C ALA A 59 5.43 -9.36 -6.84
N LEU A 60 4.09 -9.18 -6.88
CA LEU A 60 3.47 -8.18 -7.75
C LEU A 60 3.89 -6.74 -7.41
N ARG A 61 4.17 -6.44 -6.14
CA ARG A 61 4.72 -5.13 -5.73
C ARG A 61 6.17 -4.97 -6.20
N LEU A 62 6.95 -6.02 -6.08
CA LEU A 62 8.36 -6.04 -6.51
C LEU A 62 8.49 -5.93 -8.02
N ASP A 63 7.62 -6.60 -8.78
CA ASP A 63 7.55 -6.46 -10.23
C ASP A 63 7.20 -5.00 -10.62
N ALA A 64 6.24 -4.37 -9.92
CA ALA A 64 5.91 -2.96 -10.13
C ALA A 64 7.08 -2.02 -9.78
N ALA A 65 7.89 -2.38 -8.78
CA ALA A 65 9.09 -1.61 -8.43
C ALA A 65 10.16 -1.72 -9.52
N LEU A 66 10.35 -2.91 -10.10
CA LEU A 66 11.28 -3.12 -11.22
C LEU A 66 10.82 -2.39 -12.48
N ASP A 67 9.51 -2.47 -12.81
CA ASP A 67 8.93 -1.75 -13.93
C ASP A 67 9.14 -0.22 -13.77
N TYR A 68 8.87 0.31 -12.56
CA TYR A 68 9.09 1.72 -12.25
C TYR A 68 10.57 2.11 -12.34
N ALA A 69 11.47 1.27 -11.81
CA ALA A 69 12.90 1.51 -11.79
C ALA A 69 13.53 1.59 -13.18
N ALA A 70 12.98 0.86 -14.15
CA ALA A 70 13.45 0.86 -15.53
C ALA A 70 13.24 2.22 -16.22
N ASP A 71 12.12 2.89 -15.92
CA ASP A 71 11.78 4.20 -16.50
C ASP A 71 12.29 5.37 -15.66
N ASN A 72 12.75 5.13 -14.40
CA ASN A 72 13.16 6.15 -13.46
C ASN A 72 14.54 5.79 -12.84
N PRO A 73 15.65 6.00 -13.56
CA PRO A 73 16.97 5.50 -13.18
C PRO A 73 17.55 6.15 -11.89
N ASP A 74 17.11 7.35 -11.55
CA ASP A 74 17.63 8.11 -10.39
C ASP A 74 16.84 7.87 -9.10
N THR A 75 15.69 7.20 -9.17
CA THR A 75 14.83 6.92 -8.01
C THR A 75 15.49 5.94 -7.04
N ILE A 76 15.44 6.26 -5.74
CA ILE A 76 15.86 5.39 -4.64
C ILE A 76 14.67 4.61 -4.11
N PHE A 77 14.84 3.32 -3.88
CA PHE A 77 13.79 2.42 -3.38
C PHE A 77 14.01 2.12 -1.89
N ILE A 78 12.97 2.30 -1.07
CA ILE A 78 12.95 1.89 0.33
C ILE A 78 12.07 0.66 0.41
N VAL A 79 12.67 -0.50 0.69
CA VAL A 79 11.92 -1.73 0.97
C VAL A 79 11.61 -1.77 2.46
N SER A 80 10.32 -1.73 2.80
CA SER A 80 9.87 -1.55 4.18
C SER A 80 8.96 -2.69 4.63
N GLY A 81 9.38 -3.39 5.69
CA GLY A 81 8.64 -4.47 6.33
C GLY A 81 9.50 -5.34 7.23
N GLY A 82 9.11 -5.46 8.49
CA GLY A 82 9.76 -6.32 9.47
C GLY A 82 9.46 -7.80 9.26
N GLN A 83 9.74 -8.61 10.28
CA GLN A 83 9.53 -10.04 10.21
C GLN A 83 8.14 -10.42 10.75
N GLY A 84 7.28 -10.95 9.89
CA GLY A 84 6.01 -11.55 10.31
C GLY A 84 6.24 -12.80 11.17
N SER A 85 5.28 -13.13 12.04
CA SER A 85 5.41 -14.23 13.01
C SER A 85 5.71 -15.61 12.39
N ASN A 86 5.39 -15.82 11.13
CA ASN A 86 5.61 -17.06 10.39
C ASN A 86 6.56 -16.87 9.20
N ASP A 87 7.19 -15.73 9.07
CA ASP A 87 8.09 -15.43 7.96
C ASP A 87 9.51 -15.90 8.27
N PRO A 88 10.23 -16.48 7.32
CA PRO A 88 11.57 -17.02 7.53
C PRO A 88 12.64 -15.93 7.70
N CYS A 89 12.38 -14.72 7.23
CA CYS A 89 13.23 -13.53 7.33
C CYS A 89 12.36 -12.27 7.37
N THR A 90 12.95 -11.08 7.48
CA THR A 90 12.20 -9.84 7.34
C THR A 90 11.65 -9.68 5.93
N GLU A 91 10.50 -9.01 5.79
CA GLU A 91 9.94 -8.74 4.47
C GLU A 91 10.90 -7.86 3.66
N ALA A 92 11.57 -6.91 4.31
CA ALA A 92 12.56 -6.03 3.70
C ALA A 92 13.75 -6.79 3.12
N ASP A 93 14.32 -7.78 3.83
CA ASP A 93 15.42 -8.61 3.32
C ASP A 93 15.01 -9.44 2.10
N ALA A 94 13.81 -10.02 2.17
CA ALA A 94 13.28 -10.78 1.04
C ALA A 94 13.04 -9.90 -0.19
N MET A 95 12.54 -8.66 0.01
CA MET A 95 12.32 -7.68 -1.04
C MET A 95 13.64 -7.22 -1.67
N LYS A 96 14.62 -6.86 -0.85
CA LYS A 96 15.96 -6.47 -1.31
C LYS A 96 16.59 -7.56 -2.16
N THR A 97 16.62 -8.79 -1.64
CA THR A 97 17.16 -9.95 -2.35
C THR A 97 16.48 -10.16 -3.70
N TYR A 98 15.15 -10.02 -3.74
CA TYR A 98 14.40 -10.15 -4.99
C TYR A 98 14.80 -9.07 -6.00
N LEU A 99 14.80 -7.80 -5.59
CA LEU A 99 15.11 -6.67 -6.48
C LEU A 99 16.55 -6.75 -7.02
N GLU A 100 17.53 -7.06 -6.18
CA GLU A 100 18.94 -7.23 -6.58
C GLU A 100 19.10 -8.39 -7.57
N THR A 101 18.44 -9.52 -7.31
CA THR A 101 18.49 -10.70 -8.20
C THR A 101 17.88 -10.41 -9.58
N HIS A 102 16.93 -9.45 -9.64
CA HIS A 102 16.30 -9.02 -10.89
C HIS A 102 16.94 -7.76 -11.51
N GLY A 103 18.13 -7.36 -11.03
CA GLY A 103 18.97 -6.37 -11.70
C GLY A 103 18.86 -4.94 -11.17
N LEU A 104 18.10 -4.68 -10.08
CA LEU A 104 18.15 -3.39 -9.43
C LEU A 104 19.43 -3.26 -8.60
N SER A 105 20.19 -2.19 -8.81
CA SER A 105 21.46 -1.97 -8.11
C SER A 105 21.27 -1.74 -6.62
N SER A 106 22.14 -2.35 -5.79
CA SER A 106 22.06 -2.30 -4.32
C SER A 106 22.19 -0.89 -3.74
N ASP A 107 22.90 0.01 -4.41
CA ASP A 107 23.06 1.42 -4.04
C ASP A 107 21.76 2.24 -4.20
N ARG A 108 20.78 1.69 -4.93
CA ARG A 108 19.44 2.26 -5.07
C ARG A 108 18.40 1.66 -4.09
N ILE A 109 18.81 0.79 -3.16
CA ILE A 109 17.90 0.10 -2.25
C ILE A 109 18.27 0.42 -0.80
N LEU A 110 17.38 1.11 -0.10
CA LEU A 110 17.42 1.29 1.35
C LEU A 110 16.48 0.27 2.01
N THR A 111 16.83 -0.18 3.21
CA THR A 111 16.09 -1.23 3.93
C THR A 111 15.54 -0.68 5.24
N GLU A 112 14.25 -0.86 5.46
CA GLU A 112 13.55 -0.64 6.72
C GLU A 112 12.94 -2.00 7.17
N ASP A 113 13.42 -2.58 8.25
CA ASP A 113 13.14 -3.95 8.67
C ASP A 113 12.49 -4.08 10.07
N GLN A 114 12.07 -2.96 10.68
CA GLN A 114 11.55 -2.92 12.04
C GLN A 114 10.02 -2.84 12.11
N SER A 115 9.38 -2.39 11.05
CA SER A 115 7.94 -2.14 11.02
C SER A 115 7.11 -3.41 11.12
N THR A 116 5.98 -3.33 11.81
CA THR A 116 5.02 -4.44 12.01
C THR A 116 3.64 -4.17 11.37
N ASN A 117 3.44 -2.97 10.85
CA ASN A 117 2.20 -2.55 10.22
C ASN A 117 2.44 -1.38 9.25
N THR A 118 1.45 -1.08 8.40
CA THR A 118 1.57 -0.05 7.37
C THR A 118 1.91 1.35 7.91
N ARG A 119 1.39 1.70 9.08
CA ARG A 119 1.69 3.00 9.68
C ARG A 119 3.16 3.10 10.09
N GLU A 120 3.70 2.05 10.69
CA GLU A 120 5.12 1.96 11.05
C GLU A 120 6.01 1.91 9.81
N ASN A 121 5.61 1.19 8.74
CA ASN A 121 6.34 1.22 7.47
C ASN A 121 6.56 2.67 7.01
N LEU A 122 5.52 3.49 7.04
CA LEU A 122 5.62 4.89 6.61
C LEU A 122 6.42 5.74 7.61
N ILE A 123 6.23 5.58 8.92
CA ILE A 123 6.96 6.34 9.95
C ILE A 123 8.46 6.07 9.85
N PHE A 124 8.86 4.79 9.79
CA PHE A 124 10.29 4.46 9.78
C PHE A 124 10.94 4.71 8.42
N SER A 125 10.18 4.57 7.31
CA SER A 125 10.66 4.99 5.99
C SER A 125 10.90 6.50 5.90
N ALA A 126 10.09 7.32 6.59
CA ALA A 126 10.28 8.78 6.60
C ALA A 126 11.64 9.20 7.17
N GLU A 127 12.20 8.42 8.09
CA GLU A 127 13.54 8.69 8.66
C GLU A 127 14.68 8.53 7.64
N LEU A 128 14.41 7.83 6.54
CA LEU A 128 15.36 7.59 5.45
C LEU A 128 15.21 8.59 4.28
N ILE A 129 14.19 9.46 4.35
CA ILE A 129 13.81 10.37 3.26
C ILE A 129 14.12 11.81 3.64
N PRO A 130 14.88 12.56 2.83
CA PRO A 130 15.10 13.98 3.04
C PRO A 130 13.79 14.78 3.01
N GLU A 131 13.73 15.86 3.79
CA GLU A 131 12.60 16.80 3.79
C GLU A 131 12.36 17.38 2.39
N GLY A 132 11.11 17.47 1.97
CA GLY A 132 10.70 18.01 0.68
C GLY A 132 10.86 17.05 -0.51
N ALA A 133 11.38 15.83 -0.31
CA ALA A 133 11.48 14.85 -1.38
C ALA A 133 10.09 14.35 -1.85
N THR A 134 9.98 14.03 -3.14
CA THR A 134 8.80 13.38 -3.71
C THR A 134 8.83 11.87 -3.47
N VAL A 135 7.71 11.30 -3.00
CA VAL A 135 7.66 9.91 -2.53
C VAL A 135 6.58 9.11 -3.24
N GLY A 136 6.96 8.02 -3.90
CA GLY A 136 6.04 7.00 -4.37
C GLY A 136 5.75 5.94 -3.31
N ILE A 137 4.55 5.39 -3.30
CA ILE A 137 4.18 4.26 -2.42
C ILE A 137 3.68 3.13 -3.29
N ILE A 138 4.48 2.07 -3.41
CA ILE A 138 4.10 0.84 -4.12
C ILE A 138 3.38 -0.09 -3.15
N THR A 139 2.16 -0.42 -3.50
CA THR A 139 1.36 -1.47 -2.83
C THR A 139 0.32 -2.03 -3.80
N ASN A 140 -0.39 -3.11 -3.42
CA ASN A 140 -1.47 -3.63 -4.26
C ASN A 140 -2.58 -2.60 -4.43
N GLY A 141 -3.20 -2.52 -5.60
CA GLY A 141 -4.14 -1.46 -5.96
C GLY A 141 -5.24 -1.21 -4.93
N PHE A 142 -5.83 -2.28 -4.35
CA PHE A 142 -6.85 -2.15 -3.31
C PHE A 142 -6.35 -1.44 -2.03
N HIS A 143 -5.04 -1.41 -1.80
CA HIS A 143 -4.42 -0.85 -0.59
C HIS A 143 -3.90 0.58 -0.78
N VAL A 144 -3.78 1.08 -2.01
CA VAL A 144 -3.21 2.40 -2.33
C VAL A 144 -3.98 3.53 -1.64
N CYS A 145 -5.32 3.50 -1.70
CA CYS A 145 -6.16 4.53 -1.07
C CYS A 145 -5.81 4.72 0.42
N ARG A 146 -5.75 3.63 1.17
CA ARG A 146 -5.44 3.66 2.60
C ARG A 146 -3.99 4.07 2.87
N SER A 147 -3.04 3.61 2.06
CA SER A 147 -1.63 3.97 2.22
C SER A 147 -1.40 5.47 1.99
N LEU A 148 -2.05 6.08 1.00
CA LEU A 148 -1.98 7.51 0.76
C LEU A 148 -2.64 8.33 1.88
N HIS A 149 -3.78 7.87 2.40
CA HIS A 149 -4.42 8.53 3.55
C HIS A 149 -3.53 8.52 4.80
N LEU A 150 -2.87 7.38 5.08
CA LEU A 150 -1.92 7.28 6.18
C LEU A 150 -0.69 8.17 5.96
N ALA A 151 -0.16 8.23 4.74
CA ALA A 151 0.97 9.09 4.41
C ALA A 151 0.62 10.59 4.61
N ASP A 152 -0.54 11.04 4.14
CA ASP A 152 -1.03 12.40 4.35
C ASP A 152 -1.16 12.73 5.84
N ALA A 153 -1.76 11.84 6.64
CA ALA A 153 -1.91 11.99 8.08
C ALA A 153 -0.57 11.97 8.85
N LEU A 154 0.50 11.42 8.26
CA LEU A 154 1.86 11.41 8.81
C LEU A 154 2.72 12.57 8.31
N GLY A 155 2.17 13.47 7.49
CA GLY A 155 2.85 14.67 7.04
C GLY A 155 3.71 14.50 5.78
N TYR A 156 3.49 13.47 4.97
CA TYR A 156 4.10 13.36 3.66
C TYR A 156 3.50 14.40 2.71
N GLU A 157 4.22 15.47 2.41
CA GLU A 157 3.71 16.57 1.59
C GLU A 157 3.52 16.20 0.11
N HIS A 158 4.34 15.27 -0.41
CA HIS A 158 4.40 14.88 -1.81
C HIS A 158 4.37 13.36 -1.97
N ALA A 159 3.28 12.72 -1.52
CA ALA A 159 3.08 11.28 -1.64
C ALA A 159 2.22 10.91 -2.86
N TYR A 160 2.67 9.93 -3.64
CA TYR A 160 2.03 9.44 -4.86
C TYR A 160 1.83 7.92 -4.81
N GLY A 161 0.66 7.44 -5.17
CA GLY A 161 0.37 6.01 -5.24
C GLY A 161 0.90 5.36 -6.51
N ILE A 162 1.54 4.21 -6.37
CA ILE A 162 1.97 3.37 -7.47
C ILE A 162 1.30 2.00 -7.30
N PRO A 163 0.15 1.77 -7.95
CA PRO A 163 -0.61 0.55 -7.77
C PRO A 163 0.07 -0.64 -8.46
N ALA A 164 0.49 -1.64 -7.69
CA ALA A 164 0.87 -2.94 -8.24
C ALA A 164 -0.37 -3.70 -8.73
N LYS A 165 -0.18 -4.56 -9.73
CA LYS A 165 -1.26 -5.39 -10.28
C LYS A 165 -1.94 -6.20 -9.17
N GLY A 166 -3.25 -6.29 -9.22
CA GLY A 166 -4.04 -7.04 -8.24
C GLY A 166 -3.98 -8.55 -8.51
N ASP A 167 -4.09 -9.36 -7.46
CA ASP A 167 -4.42 -10.77 -7.60
C ASP A 167 -5.95 -10.90 -7.77
N LEU A 168 -6.39 -11.21 -8.96
CA LEU A 168 -7.82 -11.31 -9.31
C LEU A 168 -8.58 -12.31 -8.43
N ILE A 169 -7.90 -13.33 -7.88
CA ILE A 169 -8.52 -14.38 -7.06
C ILE A 169 -8.84 -13.85 -5.66
N THR A 170 -7.91 -13.11 -5.05
CA THR A 170 -8.06 -12.59 -3.68
C THR A 170 -8.63 -11.18 -3.63
N GLN A 171 -8.75 -10.50 -4.77
CA GLN A 171 -9.18 -9.11 -4.86
C GLN A 171 -10.54 -8.83 -4.20
N PRO A 172 -11.62 -9.61 -4.39
CA PRO A 172 -12.91 -9.34 -3.74
C PRO A 172 -12.84 -9.37 -2.23
N ALA A 173 -12.13 -10.34 -1.64
CA ALA A 173 -11.96 -10.45 -0.20
C ALA A 173 -11.11 -9.30 0.36
N ASN A 174 -10.09 -8.87 -0.38
CA ASN A 174 -9.24 -7.75 -0.03
C ASN A 174 -9.99 -6.42 -0.09
N LEU A 175 -10.80 -6.18 -1.14
CA LEU A 175 -11.65 -4.99 -1.25
C LEU A 175 -12.59 -4.88 -0.05
N PHE A 176 -13.32 -5.95 0.28
CA PHE A 176 -14.21 -5.98 1.43
C PHE A 176 -13.49 -5.71 2.75
N ARG A 177 -12.29 -6.26 2.94
CA ARG A 177 -11.46 -5.99 4.13
C ARG A 177 -11.00 -4.53 4.16
N GLU A 178 -10.54 -4.00 3.04
CA GLU A 178 -10.07 -2.60 2.94
C GLU A 178 -11.20 -1.60 3.15
N PHE A 179 -12.45 -1.91 2.75
CA PHE A 179 -13.60 -1.08 3.09
C PHE A 179 -13.66 -0.75 4.59
N PHE A 180 -13.57 -1.77 5.45
CA PHE A 180 -13.59 -1.55 6.90
C PHE A 180 -12.31 -0.88 7.41
N ALA A 181 -11.16 -1.22 6.84
CA ALA A 181 -9.89 -0.64 7.22
C ALA A 181 -9.83 0.87 6.88
N VAL A 182 -10.30 1.26 5.71
CA VAL A 182 -10.42 2.67 5.29
C VAL A 182 -11.34 3.43 6.24
N ILE A 183 -12.56 2.95 6.50
CA ILE A 183 -13.47 3.61 7.44
C ILE A 183 -12.82 3.78 8.81
N LYS A 184 -12.18 2.73 9.33
CA LYS A 184 -11.49 2.77 10.61
C LYS A 184 -10.42 3.88 10.62
N ASP A 185 -9.57 3.92 9.60
CA ASP A 185 -8.45 4.85 9.56
C ASP A 185 -8.93 6.31 9.36
N TYR A 186 -9.95 6.55 8.52
CA TYR A 186 -10.56 7.89 8.39
C TYR A 186 -11.26 8.40 9.67
N VAL A 187 -11.68 7.50 10.56
CA VAL A 187 -12.31 7.87 11.85
C VAL A 187 -11.27 8.05 12.96
N LEU A 188 -10.21 7.22 12.97
CA LEU A 188 -9.25 7.13 14.08
C LEU A 188 -7.93 7.85 13.82
N VAL A 189 -7.55 8.04 12.55
CA VAL A 189 -6.30 8.70 12.16
C VAL A 189 -6.67 10.12 11.69
N ARG A 190 -6.41 11.11 12.53
CA ARG A 190 -6.50 12.53 12.24
C ARG A 190 -5.15 13.18 12.48
#